data_e84dcd8493f6238568ab3b01fd2dd424
#
_entry.id   e84dcd8493f6238568ab3b01fd2dd424
#
_cell.length_a   1.000
_cell.length_b   1.000
_cell.length_c   1.000
_cell.angle_alpha   90.00
_cell.angle_beta   90.00
_cell.angle_gamma   90.00
#
_symmetry.space_group_name_H-M   'P 1'
#
loop_
_entity.id
_entity.type
_entity.pdbx_description
1 polymer ?
#
loop_
_entity_poly.entity_id
_entity_poly.type
_entity_poly.pdbx_seq_one_letter_code
_entity_poly.pdbx_strand_id
1 'polypeptide(L)'
;AKPEFNGDEEPSISLRFDQDGTRISTRDTGAFESKYFMMERSGENAGEGFEGDIHFFDGEISGSITSSYPEPLENAALLLYNQMVLIGRIEPGETVDLSGREVIYGAANYGYVMAEQVTGASRYAGSDMEDEDNVRAIQRTNLLAFYMGQSLDSYRQEARIVGFAQSDGRTDFLEEPAGETYGTTLITSPLEVDYTKDSYV
;
A
#
# COMPACT_ATOMS: atom_id res chain seq x y z
N ALA A 1 -19.83 30.80 15.71
CA ALA A 1 -21.14 30.38 15.19
C ALA A 1 -21.28 28.90 15.50
N LYS A 2 -22.26 28.51 16.29
CA LYS A 2 -22.63 27.11 16.50
C LYS A 2 -23.44 26.68 15.27
N PRO A 3 -23.18 25.52 14.67
CA PRO A 3 -24.09 24.97 13.69
C PRO A 3 -25.41 24.62 14.42
N GLU A 4 -26.50 25.22 14.03
CA GLU A 4 -27.84 24.80 14.43
C GLU A 4 -28.20 23.53 13.64
N PHE A 5 -28.20 22.40 14.33
CA PHE A 5 -28.84 21.20 13.82
C PHE A 5 -30.34 21.31 14.05
N ASN A 6 -31.07 21.54 12.98
CA ASN A 6 -32.53 21.44 12.99
C ASN A 6 -32.91 19.98 12.75
N GLY A 7 -33.47 19.34 13.78
CA GLY A 7 -34.12 18.04 13.71
C GLY A 7 -33.63 17.10 14.83
N ASP A 8 -34.60 16.44 15.44
CA ASP A 8 -34.43 15.41 16.50
C ASP A 8 -33.84 14.09 15.97
N GLU A 9 -33.10 14.11 14.88
CA GLU A 9 -32.36 12.94 14.39
C GLU A 9 -31.00 12.89 15.08
N GLU A 10 -30.81 11.87 15.90
CA GLU A 10 -29.46 11.56 16.45
C GLU A 10 -28.49 11.37 15.29
N PRO A 11 -27.27 11.94 15.37
CA PRO A 11 -26.32 11.81 14.29
C PRO A 11 -26.01 10.33 14.04
N SER A 12 -26.02 9.93 12.77
CA SER A 12 -25.70 8.56 12.36
C SER A 12 -24.26 8.13 12.70
N ILE A 13 -23.39 9.09 13.02
CA ILE A 13 -22.01 8.87 13.45
C ILE A 13 -21.78 9.68 14.72
N SER A 14 -21.28 9.02 15.76
CA SER A 14 -20.84 9.67 17.00
C SER A 14 -19.38 9.35 17.29
N LEU A 15 -18.64 10.37 17.69
CA LEU A 15 -17.26 10.29 18.11
C LEU A 15 -17.18 10.53 19.62
N ARG A 16 -16.57 9.60 20.32
CA ARG A 16 -16.29 9.71 21.74
C ARG A 16 -14.80 9.62 21.97
N PHE A 17 -14.25 10.58 22.70
CA PHE A 17 -12.87 10.61 23.13
C PHE A 17 -12.84 10.32 24.63
N ASP A 18 -12.13 9.29 25.03
CA ASP A 18 -11.89 8.96 26.43
C ASP A 18 -10.40 8.66 26.68
N GLN A 19 -10.06 8.27 27.92
CA GLN A 19 -8.66 8.01 28.27
C GLN A 19 -8.09 6.76 27.61
N ASP A 20 -8.95 5.84 27.17
CA ASP A 20 -8.57 4.57 26.56
C ASP A 20 -8.49 4.68 25.02
N GLY A 21 -8.91 5.81 24.45
CA GLY A 21 -8.83 6.06 23.01
C GLY A 21 -10.02 6.79 22.42
N THR A 22 -10.14 6.70 21.11
CA THR A 22 -11.23 7.28 20.33
C THR A 22 -12.19 6.17 19.88
N ARG A 23 -13.46 6.30 20.25
CA ARG A 23 -14.51 5.40 19.82
C ARG A 23 -15.40 6.07 18.77
N ILE A 24 -15.58 5.39 17.64
CA ILE A 24 -16.51 5.78 16.60
C ILE A 24 -17.71 4.83 16.65
N SER A 25 -18.90 5.37 16.85
CA SER A 25 -20.13 4.59 16.81
C SER A 25 -20.97 5.04 15.63
N THR A 26 -21.46 4.08 14.84
CA THR A 26 -22.35 4.31 13.72
C THR A 26 -23.70 3.68 14.01
N ARG A 27 -24.77 4.40 13.74
CA ARG A 27 -26.14 3.91 13.87
C ARG A 27 -26.83 4.01 12.52
N ASP A 28 -27.84 3.20 12.33
CA ASP A 28 -28.74 3.23 11.18
C ASP A 28 -28.03 3.21 9.83
N THR A 29 -27.25 2.14 9.60
CA THR A 29 -26.82 1.82 8.25
C THR A 29 -28.00 1.23 7.50
N GLY A 30 -28.53 1.99 6.54
CA GLY A 30 -29.52 1.46 5.60
C GLY A 30 -28.94 0.29 4.79
N ALA A 31 -29.81 -0.60 4.32
CA ALA A 31 -29.40 -1.60 3.36
C ALA A 31 -28.73 -0.89 2.17
N PHE A 32 -27.52 -1.34 1.78
CA PHE A 32 -26.70 -0.76 0.70
C PHE A 32 -26.01 0.59 1.03
N GLU A 33 -25.97 1.01 2.29
CA GLU A 33 -25.16 2.15 2.69
C GLU A 33 -23.72 1.71 3.00
N SER A 34 -22.74 2.36 2.37
CA SER A 34 -21.31 2.18 2.66
C SER A 34 -20.79 3.36 3.46
N LYS A 35 -20.07 3.09 4.55
CA LYS A 35 -19.37 4.11 5.34
C LYS A 35 -17.87 3.93 5.20
N TYR A 36 -17.19 5.03 4.94
CA TYR A 36 -15.74 5.07 4.77
C TYR A 36 -15.11 5.77 5.96
N PHE A 37 -14.11 5.14 6.53
CA PHE A 37 -13.32 5.71 7.62
C PHE A 37 -11.86 5.73 7.20
N MET A 38 -11.20 6.85 7.46
CA MET A 38 -9.75 6.95 7.37
C MET A 38 -9.21 7.15 8.77
N MET A 39 -8.23 6.33 9.14
CA MET A 39 -7.52 6.44 10.41
C MET A 39 -6.03 6.53 10.11
N GLU A 40 -5.40 7.57 10.66
CA GLU A 40 -3.95 7.72 10.62
C GLU A 40 -3.38 7.46 12.01
N ARG A 41 -2.31 6.71 12.05
CA ARG A 41 -1.53 6.46 13.25
C ARG A 41 -0.06 6.66 12.92
N SER A 42 0.63 7.46 13.71
CA SER A 42 2.08 7.57 13.68
C SER A 42 2.66 6.89 14.92
N GLY A 43 3.81 6.25 14.76
CA GLY A 43 4.53 5.59 15.82
C GLY A 43 6.01 5.53 15.49
N GLU A 44 6.83 5.19 16.49
CA GLU A 44 8.24 4.95 16.27
C GLU A 44 8.40 3.62 15.51
N ASN A 45 9.22 3.64 14.46
CA ASN A 45 9.59 2.42 13.75
C ASN A 45 10.65 1.69 14.57
N ALA A 46 10.35 0.49 15.01
CA ALA A 46 11.23 -0.34 15.85
C ALA A 46 12.39 -1.01 15.07
N GLY A 47 12.84 -0.40 13.98
CA GLY A 47 13.88 -0.96 13.10
C GLY A 47 13.30 -1.92 12.05
N GLU A 48 12.00 -1.96 11.92
CA GLU A 48 11.31 -2.69 10.86
C GLU A 48 11.31 -1.85 9.59
N GLY A 49 11.76 -2.41 8.47
CA GLY A 49 11.78 -1.64 7.22
C GLY A 49 12.63 -2.28 6.14
N PHE A 50 13.18 -1.43 5.29
CA PHE A 50 14.00 -1.83 4.17
C PHE A 50 15.24 -0.95 4.12
N GLU A 51 16.36 -1.58 3.85
CA GLU A 51 17.62 -0.90 3.57
C GLU A 51 18.04 -1.27 2.15
N GLY A 52 18.61 -0.33 1.41
CA GLY A 52 19.06 -0.54 0.05
C GLY A 52 20.39 0.14 -0.22
N ASP A 53 21.23 -0.55 -0.97
CA ASP A 53 22.38 0.01 -1.66
C ASP A 53 22.08 -0.10 -3.15
N ILE A 54 21.48 0.95 -3.71
CA ILE A 54 20.85 0.90 -5.03
C ILE A 54 21.48 1.95 -5.92
N HIS A 55 21.90 1.52 -7.10
CA HIS A 55 22.46 2.36 -8.15
C HIS A 55 21.59 2.26 -9.39
N PHE A 56 21.25 3.42 -9.96
CA PHE A 56 20.48 3.49 -11.18
C PHE A 56 21.11 4.49 -12.15
N PHE A 57 21.58 4.01 -13.28
CA PHE A 57 22.17 4.84 -14.31
C PHE A 57 21.92 4.28 -15.72
N ASP A 58 21.61 5.16 -16.68
CA ASP A 58 21.41 4.83 -18.10
C ASP A 58 20.40 3.69 -18.36
N GLY A 59 19.37 3.61 -17.53
CA GLY A 59 18.33 2.59 -17.64
C GLY A 59 18.68 1.24 -17.01
N GLU A 60 19.85 1.10 -16.42
CA GLU A 60 20.29 -0.10 -15.73
C GLU A 60 20.21 0.10 -14.21
N ILE A 61 19.81 -0.96 -13.51
CA ILE A 61 19.77 -1.00 -12.08
C ILE A 61 20.73 -2.05 -11.54
N SER A 62 21.37 -1.75 -10.41
CA SER A 62 22.22 -2.67 -9.68
C SER A 62 22.13 -2.42 -8.17
N GLY A 63 22.79 -3.28 -7.41
CA GLY A 63 22.77 -3.24 -5.96
C GLY A 63 21.76 -4.18 -5.36
N SER A 64 21.34 -3.90 -4.11
CA SER A 64 20.47 -4.81 -3.37
C SER A 64 19.52 -4.11 -2.43
N ILE A 65 18.45 -4.81 -2.05
CA ILE A 65 17.50 -4.39 -1.02
C ILE A 65 17.43 -5.50 0.03
N THR A 66 17.57 -5.13 1.30
CA THR A 66 17.41 -6.03 2.45
C THR A 66 16.15 -5.70 3.20
N SER A 67 15.33 -6.71 3.48
CA SER A 67 14.11 -6.59 4.27
C SER A 67 14.38 -6.90 5.74
N SER A 68 14.11 -5.96 6.63
CA SER A 68 13.94 -6.20 8.07
C SER A 68 12.47 -6.17 8.50
N TYR A 69 11.55 -6.18 7.54
CA TYR A 69 10.13 -6.30 7.83
C TYR A 69 9.81 -7.70 8.37
N PRO A 70 8.95 -7.82 9.41
CA PRO A 70 8.78 -9.08 10.13
C PRO A 70 7.96 -10.14 9.38
N GLU A 71 7.26 -9.76 8.32
CA GLU A 71 6.43 -10.65 7.51
C GLU A 71 6.91 -10.70 6.06
N PRO A 72 6.62 -11.80 5.33
CA PRO A 72 6.84 -11.83 3.89
C PRO A 72 6.04 -10.75 3.18
N LEU A 73 6.65 -10.08 2.22
CA LEU A 73 5.95 -9.21 1.29
C LEU A 73 5.71 -9.91 -0.04
N GLU A 74 4.50 -9.83 -0.51
CA GLU A 74 4.10 -10.31 -1.84
C GLU A 74 3.91 -9.15 -2.81
N ASN A 75 4.05 -9.44 -4.10
CA ASN A 75 3.93 -8.43 -5.15
C ASN A 75 4.81 -7.20 -4.87
N ALA A 76 6.02 -7.43 -4.38
CA ALA A 76 6.94 -6.34 -4.10
C ALA A 76 7.51 -5.74 -5.40
N ALA A 77 7.66 -4.42 -5.40
CA ALA A 77 8.27 -3.68 -6.50
C ALA A 77 9.03 -2.47 -5.97
N LEU A 78 10.12 -2.13 -6.63
CA LEU A 78 10.80 -0.86 -6.42
C LEU A 78 10.25 0.16 -7.41
N LEU A 79 9.65 1.22 -6.89
CA LEU A 79 9.19 2.36 -7.67
C LEU A 79 10.32 3.39 -7.75
N LEU A 80 10.66 3.77 -8.96
CA LEU A 80 11.62 4.81 -9.29
C LEU A 80 10.88 5.95 -10.00
N TYR A 81 11.58 7.04 -10.30
CA TYR A 81 10.99 8.12 -11.07
C TYR A 81 10.49 7.62 -12.44
N ASN A 82 9.17 7.54 -12.61
CA ASN A 82 8.48 7.04 -13.82
C ASN A 82 8.85 5.62 -14.26
N GLN A 83 9.42 4.82 -13.36
CA GLN A 83 9.91 3.49 -13.67
C GLN A 83 9.64 2.57 -12.48
N MET A 84 9.69 1.28 -12.72
CA MET A 84 9.63 0.30 -11.65
C MET A 84 10.46 -0.93 -11.97
N VAL A 85 10.85 -1.63 -10.92
CA VAL A 85 11.49 -2.95 -11.00
C VAL A 85 10.64 -3.94 -10.21
N LEU A 86 10.17 -4.99 -10.87
CA LEU A 86 9.43 -6.04 -10.21
C LEU A 86 10.38 -6.91 -9.39
N ILE A 87 10.05 -7.11 -8.14
CA ILE A 87 10.82 -7.94 -7.20
C ILE A 87 10.11 -9.27 -6.97
N GLY A 88 8.79 -9.23 -6.75
CA GLY A 88 7.98 -10.39 -6.46
C GLY A 88 7.79 -10.59 -4.95
N ARG A 89 8.20 -11.74 -4.42
CA ARG A 89 8.12 -12.05 -2.99
C ARG A 89 9.46 -11.75 -2.33
N ILE A 90 9.42 -11.19 -1.12
CA ILE A 90 10.58 -10.94 -0.27
C ILE A 90 10.29 -11.55 1.10
N GLU A 91 11.20 -12.39 1.60
CA GLU A 91 11.09 -12.97 2.94
C GLU A 91 11.72 -12.05 4.01
N PRO A 92 11.33 -12.20 5.28
CA PRO A 92 12.00 -11.51 6.37
C PRO A 92 13.50 -11.82 6.42
N GLY A 93 14.34 -10.78 6.48
CA GLY A 93 15.80 -10.91 6.49
C GLY A 93 16.42 -11.21 5.13
N GLU A 94 15.64 -11.31 4.07
CA GLU A 94 16.16 -11.57 2.73
C GLU A 94 16.82 -10.32 2.15
N THR A 95 17.92 -10.56 1.43
CA THR A 95 18.57 -9.56 0.58
C THR A 95 18.36 -9.94 -0.89
N VAL A 96 17.69 -9.06 -1.60
CA VAL A 96 17.36 -9.23 -3.02
C VAL A 96 18.35 -8.47 -3.88
N ASP A 97 19.01 -9.17 -4.80
CA ASP A 97 19.87 -8.58 -5.83
C ASP A 97 19.00 -7.96 -6.93
N LEU A 98 19.32 -6.72 -7.27
CA LEU A 98 18.65 -5.95 -8.33
C LEU A 98 19.39 -6.00 -9.67
N SER A 99 20.62 -6.49 -9.68
CA SER A 99 21.46 -6.46 -10.87
C SER A 99 20.87 -7.26 -12.03
N GLY A 100 20.75 -6.61 -13.17
CA GLY A 100 20.21 -7.20 -14.39
C GLY A 100 18.70 -7.42 -14.38
N ARG A 101 17.96 -6.91 -13.39
CA ARG A 101 16.51 -6.92 -13.42
C ARG A 101 16.00 -5.94 -14.46
N GLU A 102 14.88 -6.31 -15.08
CA GLU A 102 14.23 -5.46 -16.06
C GLU A 102 13.66 -4.19 -15.40
N VAL A 103 14.02 -3.05 -15.97
CA VAL A 103 13.44 -1.75 -15.59
C VAL A 103 12.26 -1.48 -16.51
N ILE A 104 11.08 -1.42 -15.94
CA ILE A 104 9.84 -1.18 -16.65
C ILE A 104 9.57 0.33 -16.67
N TYR A 105 9.48 0.89 -17.86
CA TYR A 105 9.14 2.28 -18.04
C TYR A 105 7.63 2.44 -18.01
N GLY A 106 7.13 3.12 -16.99
CA GLY A 106 5.72 3.40 -16.82
C GLY A 106 5.37 4.80 -17.33
N ALA A 107 4.24 4.95 -18.00
CA ALA A 107 3.66 6.25 -18.10
C ALA A 107 3.17 6.66 -16.71
N ALA A 108 3.80 7.66 -16.12
CA ALA A 108 3.50 8.18 -14.77
C ALA A 108 2.01 8.54 -14.53
N ASN A 109 1.22 8.57 -15.58
CA ASN A 109 -0.19 8.91 -15.53
C ASN A 109 -1.12 7.69 -15.43
N TYR A 110 -0.57 6.47 -15.37
CA TYR A 110 -1.36 5.24 -15.38
C TYR A 110 -1.05 4.35 -14.19
N GLY A 111 -1.31 4.86 -12.98
CA GLY A 111 -1.12 4.11 -11.73
C GLY A 111 -1.78 2.72 -11.77
N TYR A 112 -2.92 2.59 -12.44
CA TYR A 112 -3.57 1.29 -12.64
C TYR A 112 -2.76 0.32 -13.49
N VAL A 113 -2.17 0.77 -14.58
CA VAL A 113 -1.37 -0.10 -15.45
C VAL A 113 -0.14 -0.63 -14.70
N MET A 114 0.52 0.23 -13.94
CA MET A 114 1.65 -0.19 -13.10
C MET A 114 1.20 -1.14 -11.98
N ALA A 115 0.08 -0.83 -11.33
CA ALA A 115 -0.47 -1.70 -10.28
C ALA A 115 -0.86 -3.08 -10.84
N GLU A 116 -1.47 -3.17 -12.01
CA GLU A 116 -1.79 -4.42 -12.69
C GLU A 116 -0.52 -5.23 -13.02
N GLN A 117 0.56 -4.59 -13.41
CA GLN A 117 1.84 -5.27 -13.65
C GLN A 117 2.45 -5.81 -12.36
N VAL A 118 2.37 -5.07 -11.26
CA VAL A 118 2.89 -5.50 -9.94
C VAL A 118 2.08 -6.66 -9.39
N THR A 119 0.76 -6.61 -9.46
CA THR A 119 -0.12 -7.61 -8.85
C THR A 119 -0.44 -8.79 -9.76
N GLY A 120 -0.22 -8.64 -11.06
CA GLY A 120 -0.59 -9.64 -12.06
C GLY A 120 -2.10 -9.74 -12.32
N ALA A 121 -2.90 -8.82 -11.78
CA ALA A 121 -4.36 -8.84 -11.90
C ALA A 121 -4.87 -7.65 -12.69
N SER A 122 -5.78 -7.89 -13.62
CA SER A 122 -6.45 -6.84 -14.37
C SER A 122 -7.81 -6.52 -13.77
N ARG A 123 -8.08 -5.24 -13.56
CA ARG A 123 -9.40 -4.75 -13.14
C ARG A 123 -10.52 -5.06 -14.13
N TYR A 124 -10.17 -5.38 -15.36
CA TYR A 124 -11.13 -5.70 -16.43
C TYR A 124 -11.30 -7.20 -16.64
N ALA A 125 -10.49 -8.04 -16.02
CA ALA A 125 -10.71 -9.47 -16.08
C ALA A 125 -12.08 -9.73 -15.48
N GLY A 126 -13.00 -10.29 -16.26
CA GLY A 126 -14.31 -10.76 -15.81
C GLY A 126 -14.06 -11.77 -14.71
N SER A 127 -13.94 -11.24 -13.52
CA SER A 127 -13.41 -11.93 -12.38
C SER A 127 -14.49 -12.81 -11.80
N ASP A 128 -14.16 -14.04 -11.64
CA ASP A 128 -14.88 -14.90 -10.74
C ASP A 128 -14.72 -14.32 -9.32
N MET A 129 -15.76 -13.61 -8.88
CA MET A 129 -15.78 -12.99 -7.55
C MET A 129 -16.01 -14.04 -6.44
N GLU A 130 -16.16 -15.31 -6.81
CA GLU A 130 -16.20 -16.43 -5.88
C GLU A 130 -14.79 -16.96 -5.58
N ASP A 131 -13.79 -16.58 -6.40
CA ASP A 131 -12.39 -16.92 -6.18
C ASP A 131 -11.74 -15.88 -5.26
N GLU A 132 -11.41 -16.26 -4.03
CA GLU A 132 -10.80 -15.39 -3.02
C GLU A 132 -9.45 -14.83 -3.45
N ASP A 133 -8.64 -15.62 -4.17
CA ASP A 133 -7.33 -15.15 -4.65
C ASP A 133 -7.49 -14.05 -5.69
N ASN A 134 -8.49 -14.19 -6.55
CA ASN A 134 -8.82 -13.18 -7.55
C ASN A 134 -9.35 -11.88 -6.89
N VAL A 135 -10.23 -12.02 -5.90
CA VAL A 135 -10.73 -10.87 -5.11
C VAL A 135 -9.57 -10.15 -4.43
N ARG A 136 -8.68 -10.90 -3.79
CA ARG A 136 -7.48 -10.34 -3.14
C ARG A 136 -6.56 -9.61 -4.13
N ALA A 137 -6.32 -10.19 -5.29
CA ALA A 137 -5.50 -9.58 -6.33
C ALA A 137 -6.11 -8.27 -6.85
N ILE A 138 -7.43 -8.20 -7.02
CA ILE A 138 -8.14 -6.99 -7.40
C ILE A 138 -8.05 -5.92 -6.29
N GLN A 139 -8.24 -6.30 -5.03
CA GLN A 139 -8.10 -5.40 -3.90
C GLN A 139 -6.71 -4.79 -3.83
N ARG A 140 -5.66 -5.61 -3.98
CA ARG A 140 -4.27 -5.16 -4.03
C ARG A 140 -4.03 -4.20 -5.19
N THR A 141 -4.53 -4.52 -6.38
CA THR A 141 -4.42 -3.64 -7.56
C THR A 141 -5.07 -2.28 -7.30
N ASN A 142 -6.29 -2.27 -6.76
CA ASN A 142 -7.01 -1.04 -6.48
C ASN A 142 -6.31 -0.20 -5.39
N LEU A 143 -5.82 -0.83 -4.32
CA LEU A 143 -5.11 -0.13 -3.25
C LEU A 143 -3.80 0.47 -3.75
N LEU A 144 -3.00 -0.30 -4.51
CA LEU A 144 -1.75 0.20 -5.07
C LEU A 144 -2.00 1.32 -6.10
N ALA A 145 -3.00 1.18 -6.96
CA ALA A 145 -3.37 2.20 -7.92
C ALA A 145 -3.84 3.50 -7.23
N PHE A 146 -4.62 3.37 -6.15
CA PHE A 146 -5.03 4.52 -5.34
C PHE A 146 -3.82 5.19 -4.68
N TYR A 147 -2.94 4.41 -4.05
CA TYR A 147 -1.71 4.92 -3.45
C TYR A 147 -0.86 5.68 -4.48
N MET A 148 -0.63 5.10 -5.63
CA MET A 148 0.16 5.72 -6.70
C MET A 148 -0.53 6.98 -7.24
N GLY A 149 -1.84 6.99 -7.34
CA GLY A 149 -2.63 8.14 -7.76
C GLY A 149 -2.60 9.31 -6.78
N GLN A 150 -2.61 9.03 -5.48
CA GLN A 150 -2.57 10.07 -4.43
C GLN A 150 -1.14 10.54 -4.12
N SER A 151 -0.17 9.65 -4.26
CA SER A 151 1.24 9.90 -3.90
C SER A 151 2.10 10.30 -5.11
N LEU A 152 1.47 10.69 -6.23
CA LEU A 152 2.15 10.99 -7.48
C LEU A 152 3.32 11.97 -7.34
N ASP A 153 3.19 12.96 -6.48
CA ASP A 153 4.25 13.93 -6.26
C ASP A 153 5.39 13.36 -5.41
N SER A 154 5.08 12.56 -4.39
CA SER A 154 6.07 11.97 -3.49
C SER A 154 6.87 10.86 -4.18
N TYR A 155 6.20 9.91 -4.84
CA TYR A 155 6.91 8.81 -5.46
C TYR A 155 7.69 9.21 -6.72
N ARG A 156 7.38 10.37 -7.30
CA ARG A 156 8.18 10.96 -8.37
C ARG A 156 9.50 11.55 -7.89
N GLN A 157 9.60 11.87 -6.62
CA GLN A 157 10.78 12.51 -6.04
C GLN A 157 11.67 11.52 -5.28
N GLU A 158 11.10 10.41 -4.80
CA GLU A 158 11.80 9.43 -3.97
C GLU A 158 11.60 8.04 -4.54
N ALA A 159 12.65 7.25 -4.56
CA ALA A 159 12.51 5.82 -4.79
C ALA A 159 11.81 5.18 -3.58
N ARG A 160 10.91 4.23 -3.85
CA ARG A 160 10.16 3.53 -2.80
C ARG A 160 10.01 2.07 -3.13
N ILE A 161 10.22 1.23 -2.13
CA ILE A 161 9.72 -0.13 -2.20
C ILE A 161 8.24 -0.13 -1.80
N VAL A 162 7.45 -0.92 -2.52
CA VAL A 162 6.06 -1.22 -2.20
C VAL A 162 5.88 -2.73 -2.18
N GLY A 163 4.93 -3.23 -1.42
CA GLY A 163 4.58 -4.65 -1.38
C GLY A 163 3.41 -4.89 -0.44
N PHE A 164 2.82 -6.07 -0.50
CA PHE A 164 1.67 -6.42 0.32
C PHE A 164 2.07 -7.39 1.42
N ALA A 165 1.76 -7.04 2.67
CA ALA A 165 1.89 -7.96 3.79
C ALA A 165 0.93 -9.13 3.62
N GLN A 166 1.31 -10.29 4.18
CA GLN A 166 0.49 -11.47 4.13
C GLN A 166 -0.72 -11.37 5.08
N SER A 167 -0.60 -10.59 6.13
CA SER A 167 -1.69 -10.33 7.07
C SER A 167 -2.78 -9.46 6.44
N ASP A 168 -4.03 -9.86 6.60
CA ASP A 168 -5.22 -9.19 6.04
C ASP A 168 -5.59 -7.89 6.77
N GLY A 169 -4.61 -7.04 7.04
CA GLY A 169 -4.83 -5.77 7.69
C GLY A 169 -5.27 -5.89 9.15
N ARG A 170 -4.98 -4.87 9.94
CA ARG A 170 -5.37 -4.84 11.34
C ARG A 170 -6.83 -4.48 11.46
N THR A 171 -7.64 -5.42 11.90
CA THR A 171 -9.04 -5.20 12.31
C THR A 171 -9.18 -5.07 13.82
N ASP A 172 -8.07 -4.98 14.54
CA ASP A 172 -8.00 -4.84 16.00
C ASP A 172 -8.67 -3.55 16.52
N PHE A 173 -9.00 -2.62 15.63
CA PHE A 173 -9.79 -1.45 15.95
C PHE A 173 -11.32 -1.69 15.94
N LEU A 174 -11.77 -2.85 15.44
CA LEU A 174 -13.18 -3.23 15.46
C LEU A 174 -13.43 -4.11 16.71
N GLU A 175 -14.20 -3.61 17.68
CA GLU A 175 -14.49 -4.36 18.90
C GLU A 175 -15.32 -5.63 18.63
N GLU A 176 -16.24 -5.57 17.66
CA GLU A 176 -17.05 -6.71 17.25
C GLU A 176 -17.34 -6.59 15.74
N PRO A 177 -16.55 -7.19 14.85
CA PRO A 177 -16.90 -7.22 13.45
C PRO A 177 -18.14 -8.12 13.26
N ALA A 178 -19.25 -7.51 12.89
CA ALA A 178 -20.46 -8.26 12.54
C ALA A 178 -20.35 -8.70 11.08
N GLY A 179 -19.77 -9.86 10.83
CA GLY A 179 -19.69 -10.43 9.49
C GLY A 179 -18.27 -10.77 9.04
N GLU A 180 -18.13 -11.03 7.76
CA GLU A 180 -16.85 -11.33 7.14
C GLU A 180 -16.01 -10.05 7.01
N THR A 181 -14.75 -10.14 7.40
CA THR A 181 -13.79 -9.05 7.31
C THR A 181 -12.77 -9.36 6.25
N TYR A 182 -12.68 -8.50 5.26
CA TYR A 182 -11.69 -8.60 4.19
C TYR A 182 -10.76 -7.38 4.26
N GLY A 183 -9.47 -7.62 4.07
CA GLY A 183 -8.50 -6.56 4.09
C GLY A 183 -7.25 -6.87 3.28
N THR A 184 -6.50 -5.84 2.97
CA THR A 184 -5.15 -5.95 2.42
C THR A 184 -4.30 -4.82 2.95
N THR A 185 -3.05 -5.11 3.25
CA THR A 185 -2.10 -4.14 3.81
C THR A 185 -1.00 -3.86 2.81
N LEU A 186 -0.90 -2.61 2.38
CA LEU A 186 0.18 -2.12 1.55
C LEU A 186 1.29 -1.55 2.44
N ILE A 187 2.48 -2.09 2.29
CA ILE A 187 3.70 -1.59 2.95
C ILE A 187 4.46 -0.73 1.95
N THR A 188 4.92 0.41 2.39
CA THR A 188 5.76 1.30 1.59
C THR A 188 6.91 1.85 2.41
N SER A 189 8.10 1.91 1.84
CA SER A 189 9.27 2.51 2.49
C SER A 189 10.09 3.30 1.47
N PRO A 190 10.51 4.53 1.78
CA PRO A 190 11.45 5.25 0.94
C PRO A 190 12.82 4.55 0.95
N LEU A 191 13.54 4.62 -0.16
CA LEU A 191 14.89 4.11 -0.32
C LEU A 191 15.75 5.16 -1.01
N GLU A 192 17.00 5.24 -0.60
CA GLU A 192 17.98 6.07 -1.28
C GLU A 192 18.51 5.34 -2.52
N VAL A 193 18.64 6.10 -3.62
CA VAL A 193 19.19 5.60 -4.88
C VAL A 193 20.28 6.55 -5.35
N ASP A 194 21.43 5.99 -5.66
CA ASP A 194 22.52 6.71 -6.30
C ASP A 194 22.31 6.72 -7.82
N TYR A 195 22.19 7.92 -8.38
CA TYR A 195 22.01 8.16 -9.81
C TYR A 195 23.31 8.61 -10.49
N THR A 196 24.46 8.46 -9.83
CA THR A 196 25.75 8.91 -10.39
C THR A 196 26.42 7.84 -11.22
N LYS A 197 27.14 8.28 -12.27
CA LYS A 197 27.86 7.37 -13.16
C LYS A 197 29.02 6.63 -12.49
N ASP A 198 29.60 7.21 -11.44
CA ASP A 198 30.80 6.68 -10.77
C ASP A 198 30.51 5.54 -9.81
N SER A 199 29.21 5.22 -9.60
CA SER A 199 28.76 4.09 -8.76
C SER A 199 28.81 2.74 -9.47
N TYR A 200 29.10 2.70 -10.78
CA TYR A 200 29.33 1.47 -11.53
C TYR A 200 30.82 1.12 -11.50
N VAL A 201 31.22 0.28 -10.58
CA VAL A 201 32.56 -0.33 -10.54
C VAL A 201 32.46 -1.85 -10.72
#